data_8f4f5cc3d366ce5207dcccb6109426ea
#
_entry.id   8f4f5cc3d366ce5207dcccb6109426ea
#
_cell.length_a   1.000
_cell.length_b   1.000
_cell.length_c   1.000
_cell.angle_alpha   90.00
_cell.angle_beta   90.00
_cell.angle_gamma   90.00
#
_symmetry.space_group_name_H-M   'P 1'
#
loop_
_entity.id
_entity.type
_entity.pdbx_description
1 polymer ?
#
loop_
_entity_poly.entity_id
_entity_poly.type
_entity_poly.pdbx_seq_one_letter_code
_entity_poly.pdbx_strand_id
1 'polypeptide(L)' 'MDKNEFEGKWQQIRSQSKLWWSRISDSDLNKVDQADIKFFEYVTILQLKYAFDRQTAKDEIDRHLAAYEMSLELVRVSIG' A
#
# COMPACT_ATOMS: atom_id res chain seq x y z
N MET A 1 2.92 -0.57 -10.43
CA MET A 1 3.84 -1.18 -9.45
C MET A 1 3.83 -2.68 -9.64
N ASP A 2 4.99 -3.31 -9.62
CA ASP A 2 5.04 -4.75 -9.69
C ASP A 2 5.18 -5.38 -8.29
N LYS A 3 5.05 -6.70 -8.23
CA LYS A 3 5.05 -7.41 -6.95
C LYS A 3 6.39 -7.33 -6.22
N ASN A 4 7.49 -7.25 -6.96
CA ASN A 4 8.82 -7.18 -6.36
C ASN A 4 9.08 -5.82 -5.74
N GLU A 5 8.63 -4.77 -6.39
CA GLU A 5 8.72 -3.41 -5.87
C GLU A 5 7.86 -3.27 -4.61
N PHE A 6 6.65 -3.81 -4.63
CA PHE A 6 5.77 -3.80 -3.47
C PHE A 6 6.41 -4.53 -2.28
N GLU A 7 6.98 -5.70 -2.53
CA GLU A 7 7.65 -6.49 -1.50
C GLU A 7 8.78 -5.71 -0.84
N GLY A 8 9.60 -5.04 -1.65
CA GLY A 8 10.72 -4.26 -1.14
C GLY A 8 10.30 -3.04 -0.34
N LYS A 9 9.09 -2.52 -0.58
CA LYS A 9 8.55 -1.33 0.10
C LYS A 9 7.49 -1.68 1.14
N TRP A 10 7.28 -2.96 1.41
CA TRP A 10 6.15 -3.40 2.23
C TRP A 10 6.15 -2.75 3.63
N GLN A 11 7.28 -2.62 4.30
CA GLN A 11 7.29 -2.03 5.63
C GLN A 11 6.80 -0.57 5.62
N GLN A 12 7.20 0.19 4.62
CA GLN A 12 6.72 1.56 4.45
C GLN A 12 5.22 1.58 4.14
N ILE A 13 4.79 0.72 3.22
CA ILE A 13 3.38 0.62 2.84
C ILE A 13 2.54 0.21 4.04
N ARG A 14 3.01 -0.77 4.80
CA ARG A 14 2.31 -1.25 5.99
C ARG A 14 2.10 -0.12 7.00
N SER A 15 3.13 0.67 7.24
CA SER A 15 3.07 1.76 8.21
C SER A 15 2.06 2.85 7.82
N GLN A 16 1.78 3.01 6.53
CA GLN A 16 0.86 4.03 6.03
C GLN A 16 -0.53 3.50 5.73
N SER A 17 -0.70 2.18 5.68
CA SER A 17 -1.92 1.55 5.17
C SER A 17 -3.18 1.97 5.93
N LYS A 18 -3.12 2.08 7.24
CA LYS A 18 -4.30 2.46 8.04
C LYS A 18 -4.65 3.93 7.87
N LEU A 19 -3.69 4.75 7.48
CA LEU A 19 -3.93 6.15 7.14
C LEU A 19 -4.57 6.28 5.76
N TRP A 20 -4.11 5.47 4.82
CA TRP A 20 -4.64 5.50 3.45
C TRP A 20 -6.03 4.86 3.37
N TRP A 21 -6.26 3.80 4.17
CA TRP A 21 -7.45 2.94 4.02
C TRP A 21 -8.07 2.73 5.39
N SER A 22 -9.11 3.50 5.70
CA SER A 22 -9.75 3.43 7.02
C SER A 22 -10.39 2.08 7.33
N ARG A 23 -10.69 1.28 6.28
CA ARG A 23 -11.31 -0.03 6.45
C ARG A 23 -10.31 -1.17 6.59
N ILE A 24 -9.02 -0.89 6.43
CA ILE A 24 -7.99 -1.91 6.63
C ILE A 24 -7.69 -2.00 8.12
N SER A 25 -7.68 -3.24 8.63
CA SER A 25 -7.41 -3.53 10.04
C SER A 25 -6.01 -4.11 10.20
N ASP A 26 -5.54 -4.19 11.45
CA ASP A 26 -4.29 -4.87 11.78
C ASP A 26 -4.34 -6.33 11.35
N SER A 27 -5.49 -6.98 11.49
CA SER A 27 -5.67 -8.36 11.03
C SER A 27 -5.42 -8.50 9.54
N ASP A 28 -5.91 -7.55 8.74
CA ASP A 28 -5.68 -7.54 7.30
C ASP A 28 -4.20 -7.40 6.99
N LEU A 29 -3.50 -6.51 7.69
CA LEU A 29 -2.07 -6.29 7.49
C LEU A 29 -1.26 -7.53 7.87
N ASN A 30 -1.67 -8.23 8.93
CA ASN A 30 -1.02 -9.48 9.33
C ASN A 30 -1.16 -10.55 8.25
N LYS A 31 -2.30 -10.61 7.58
CA LYS A 31 -2.49 -11.53 6.45
C LYS A 31 -1.52 -11.24 5.32
N VAL A 32 -1.29 -9.95 5.02
CA VAL A 32 -0.34 -9.57 3.99
C VAL A 32 1.08 -9.93 4.42
N ASP A 33 1.44 -9.72 5.68
CA ASP A 33 2.77 -10.08 6.20
C ASP A 33 3.09 -11.55 5.93
N GLN A 34 2.09 -12.42 6.03
CA GLN A 34 2.25 -13.87 5.90
C GLN A 34 2.04 -14.38 4.48
N ALA A 35 1.64 -13.52 3.56
CA ALA A 35 1.33 -13.92 2.19
C ALA A 35 2.61 -14.20 1.41
N ASP A 36 2.54 -15.18 0.50
CA ASP A 36 3.64 -15.48 -0.41
C ASP A 36 3.92 -14.30 -1.34
N ILE A 37 2.85 -13.70 -1.88
CA ILE A 37 2.96 -12.53 -2.74
C ILE A 37 2.14 -11.42 -2.11
N LYS A 38 2.80 -10.55 -1.37
CA LYS A 38 2.14 -9.51 -0.59
C LYS A 38 1.29 -8.57 -1.44
N PHE A 39 1.77 -8.22 -2.62
CA PHE A 39 1.04 -7.34 -3.51
C PHE A 39 -0.34 -7.90 -3.87
N PHE A 40 -0.40 -9.18 -4.23
CA PHE A 40 -1.66 -9.81 -4.63
C PHE A 40 -2.64 -9.89 -3.45
N GLU A 41 -2.14 -10.21 -2.26
CA GLU A 41 -2.99 -10.25 -1.07
C GLU A 41 -3.55 -8.88 -0.73
N TYR A 42 -2.71 -7.84 -0.82
CA TYR A 42 -3.13 -6.47 -0.55
C TYR A 42 -4.21 -6.02 -1.55
N VAL A 43 -4.02 -6.31 -2.83
CA VAL A 43 -5.02 -6.02 -3.86
C VAL A 43 -6.35 -6.71 -3.55
N THR A 44 -6.29 -7.99 -3.17
CA THR A 44 -7.49 -8.76 -2.82
C THR A 44 -8.24 -8.13 -1.65
N ILE A 45 -7.51 -7.70 -0.63
CA ILE A 45 -8.13 -7.05 0.54
C ILE A 45 -8.83 -5.76 0.11
N LEU A 46 -8.21 -4.94 -0.73
CA LEU A 46 -8.85 -3.72 -1.22
C LEU A 46 -10.11 -4.02 -2.04
N GLN A 47 -10.08 -5.07 -2.85
CA GLN A 47 -11.25 -5.48 -3.60
C GLN A 47 -12.40 -5.87 -2.67
N LEU A 48 -12.10 -6.58 -1.58
CA LEU A 48 -13.12 -7.01 -0.63
C LEU A 48 -13.66 -5.85 0.21
N LYS A 49 -12.78 -4.94 0.64
CA LYS A 49 -13.16 -3.87 1.56
C LYS A 49 -13.84 -2.69 0.85
N TYR A 50 -13.46 -2.41 -0.40
CA TYR A 50 -13.90 -1.21 -1.12
C TYR A 50 -14.64 -1.52 -2.42
N ALA A 51 -14.82 -2.80 -2.73
CA ALA A 51 -15.47 -3.23 -3.96
C ALA A 51 -14.77 -2.70 -5.23
N PHE A 52 -13.47 -2.46 -5.16
CA PHE A 52 -12.68 -2.07 -6.33
C PHE A 52 -12.56 -3.25 -7.30
N ASP A 53 -12.46 -2.98 -8.59
CA ASP A 53 -11.95 -4.00 -9.49
C ASP A 53 -10.43 -4.08 -9.31
N ARG A 54 -9.81 -5.11 -9.91
CA ARG A 54 -8.40 -5.37 -9.69
C ARG A 54 -7.51 -4.22 -10.18
N GLN A 55 -7.84 -3.66 -11.34
CA GLN A 55 -7.04 -2.56 -11.90
C GLN A 55 -7.17 -1.29 -11.05
N THR A 56 -8.38 -0.98 -10.59
CA THR A 56 -8.60 0.18 -9.73
C THR A 56 -7.83 0.02 -8.41
N ALA A 57 -7.85 -1.18 -7.82
CA ALA A 57 -7.09 -1.42 -6.58
C ALA A 57 -5.59 -1.16 -6.80
N LYS A 58 -5.04 -1.65 -7.91
CA LYS A 58 -3.62 -1.43 -8.24
C LYS A 58 -3.32 0.05 -8.45
N ASP A 59 -4.18 0.76 -9.17
CA ASP A 59 -4.00 2.18 -9.44
C ASP A 59 -4.04 3.00 -8.15
N GLU A 60 -4.93 2.65 -7.23
CA GLU A 60 -5.03 3.34 -5.94
C GLU A 60 -3.79 3.11 -5.07
N ILE A 61 -3.24 1.91 -5.10
CA ILE A 61 -1.99 1.62 -4.39
C ILE A 61 -0.86 2.51 -4.95
N ASP A 62 -0.73 2.56 -6.28
CA ASP A 62 0.30 3.35 -6.93
C ASP A 62 0.15 4.83 -6.58
N ARG A 63 -1.08 5.33 -6.59
CA ARG A 63 -1.36 6.74 -6.28
C ARG A 63 -0.96 7.10 -4.86
N HIS A 64 -1.35 6.28 -3.88
CA HIS A 64 -1.04 6.54 -2.49
C HIS A 64 0.46 6.46 -2.22
N LEU A 65 1.11 5.45 -2.78
CA LEU A 65 2.55 5.29 -2.59
C LEU A 65 3.33 6.43 -3.23
N ALA A 66 2.95 6.83 -4.43
CA ALA A 66 3.61 7.94 -5.13
C ALA A 66 3.46 9.25 -4.33
N ALA A 67 2.27 9.51 -3.78
CA ALA A 67 2.03 10.69 -2.97
C ALA A 67 2.88 10.67 -1.69
N TYR A 68 2.98 9.50 -1.04
CA TYR A 68 3.80 9.35 0.15
C TYR A 68 5.28 9.58 -0.14
N GLU A 69 5.79 9.00 -1.21
CA GLU A 69 7.19 9.15 -1.59
C GLU A 69 7.51 10.60 -1.97
N MET A 70 6.60 11.27 -2.65
CA MET A 70 6.74 12.68 -2.98
C MET A 70 6.76 13.54 -1.71
N SER A 71 5.92 13.22 -0.73
CA SER A 71 5.89 13.91 0.55
C SER A 71 7.22 13.79 1.29
N LEU A 72 7.83 12.60 1.29
CA LEU A 72 9.14 12.39 1.89
C LEU A 72 10.21 13.22 1.20
N GLU A 73 10.16 13.30 -0.13
CA GLU A 73 11.10 14.07 -0.91
C GLU A 73 11.00 15.57 -0.58
N LEU A 74 9.78 16.10 -0.47
CA LEU A 74 9.56 17.49 -0.12
C LEU A 74 10.10 17.82 1.27
N VAL A 75 9.88 16.94 2.23
CA VAL A 75 10.40 17.13 3.59
C VAL A 75 11.91 17.15 3.58
N ARG A 76 12.54 16.26 2.83
CA ARG A 76 14.00 16.19 2.71
C ARG A 76 14.57 17.48 2.14
N VAL A 77 13.93 18.01 1.10
CA VAL A 77 14.36 19.25 0.46
C VAL A 77 14.20 20.44 1.41
N SER A 78 13.10 20.46 2.18
CA SER A 78 12.82 21.55 3.12
C SER A 78 13.83 21.63 4.25
N ILE A 79 14.37 20.47 4.66
CA ILE A 79 15.34 20.41 5.76
C ILE A 79 16.74 20.74 5.26
N GLY A 80 17.04 20.34 4.04
CA GLY A 80 18.32 20.57 3.42
C GLY A 80 18.47 21.97 2.94
#